data_8443416860683d8ee2733d4731566834
#
_entry.id   8443416860683d8ee2733d4731566834
#
_cell.length_a   1.000
_cell.length_b   1.000
_cell.length_c   1.000
_cell.angle_alpha   90.00
_cell.angle_beta   90.00
_cell.angle_gamma   90.00
#
_symmetry.space_group_name_H-M   'P 1'
#
loop_
_entity.id
_entity.type
_entity.pdbx_description
1 polymer ?
#
loop_
_entity_poly.entity_id
_entity_poly.type
_entity_poly.pdbx_seq_one_letter_code
_entity_poly.pdbx_strand_id
1 'polypeptide(L)'
;MSTLLAPAHWQRIEFISDLHLSAAQPATLEAWLRYLGATRADALFILGDLFEVWIGDDAADEPGFEADCSAALQRAARQRPVFVMHGNRDFLIGPHWCERTGVQRLDDPTTLDAFGQRWLLSHGDALCLEDHDYQAFRTQVRSDAWQRDFLARPLIERRAIARGMRDASEARKRSSAQATGDPLWADVDAAAAVQWLTRAGASTLIHGHTHRPRQHDLQNGLQRLVLSDWHLDEAPQGAPDAAPRAEVLVLDAQGLHREPWR
;
A
#
# COMPACT_ATOMS: atom_id res chain seq x y z
N MET A 1 2.14 -0.51 18.46
CA MET A 1 2.96 -1.03 17.37
C MET A 1 3.07 -2.51 17.55
N SER A 2 2.58 -3.28 16.60
CA SER A 2 2.66 -4.76 16.61
C SER A 2 4.03 -5.21 16.09
N THR A 3 4.43 -6.43 16.47
CA THR A 3 5.68 -7.05 16.00
C THR A 3 5.36 -8.40 15.38
N LEU A 4 5.84 -8.64 14.17
CA LEU A 4 5.80 -9.92 13.49
C LEU A 4 7.20 -10.54 13.53
N LEU A 5 7.28 -11.76 13.99
CA LEU A 5 8.52 -12.54 13.96
C LEU A 5 8.49 -13.47 12.74
N ALA A 6 9.42 -13.27 11.82
CA ALA A 6 9.56 -14.14 10.67
C ALA A 6 10.03 -15.54 11.11
N PRO A 7 9.35 -16.63 10.71
CA PRO A 7 9.81 -17.97 10.94
C PRO A 7 11.20 -18.21 10.36
N ALA A 8 12.04 -18.97 11.07
CA ALA A 8 13.44 -19.20 10.68
C ALA A 8 13.61 -19.90 9.30
N HIS A 9 12.56 -20.53 8.79
CA HIS A 9 12.58 -21.20 7.48
C HIS A 9 12.31 -20.26 6.32
N TRP A 10 11.86 -19.00 6.55
CA TRP A 10 11.70 -18.03 5.48
C TRP A 10 13.07 -17.62 4.96
N GLN A 11 13.24 -17.75 3.66
CA GLN A 11 14.47 -17.38 2.96
C GLN A 11 14.28 -16.18 2.06
N ARG A 12 13.02 -15.90 1.67
CA ARG A 12 12.67 -14.80 0.77
C ARG A 12 11.35 -14.17 1.20
N ILE A 13 11.41 -12.90 1.54
CA ILE A 13 10.24 -12.07 1.85
C ILE A 13 10.10 -11.00 0.77
N GLU A 14 8.91 -10.80 0.25
CA GLU A 14 8.66 -9.81 -0.79
C GLU A 14 7.69 -8.74 -0.30
N PHE A 15 7.96 -7.49 -0.71
CA PHE A 15 7.14 -6.32 -0.40
C PHE A 15 6.72 -5.63 -1.69
N ILE A 16 5.44 -5.32 -1.79
CA ILE A 16 4.82 -4.51 -2.84
C ILE A 16 3.87 -3.50 -2.20
N SER A 17 3.55 -2.42 -2.89
CA SER A 17 2.55 -1.42 -2.50
C SER A 17 2.05 -0.64 -3.69
N ASP A 18 1.04 0.19 -3.48
CA ASP A 18 0.58 1.19 -4.46
C ASP A 18 0.27 0.57 -5.84
N LEU A 19 -0.44 -0.56 -5.83
CA LEU A 19 -0.87 -1.23 -7.05
C LEU A 19 -2.08 -0.55 -7.67
N HIS A 20 -2.91 0.09 -6.84
CA HIS A 20 -4.11 0.82 -7.28
C HIS A 20 -4.99 0.02 -8.23
N LEU A 21 -5.14 -1.28 -7.95
CA LEU A 21 -5.89 -2.19 -8.81
C LEU A 21 -7.30 -1.66 -9.08
N SER A 22 -7.64 -1.59 -10.35
CA SER A 22 -8.97 -1.20 -10.82
C SER A 22 -9.28 -1.87 -12.15
N ALA A 23 -10.56 -2.01 -12.48
CA ALA A 23 -10.99 -2.54 -13.78
C ALA A 23 -10.56 -1.66 -14.97
N ALA A 24 -10.19 -0.39 -14.70
CA ALA A 24 -9.71 0.54 -15.72
C ALA A 24 -8.22 0.39 -16.03
N GLN A 25 -7.49 -0.45 -15.30
CA GLN A 25 -6.05 -0.68 -15.46
C GLN A 25 -5.76 -2.17 -15.69
N PRO A 26 -6.17 -2.71 -16.85
CA PRO A 26 -6.08 -4.14 -17.12
C PRO A 26 -4.64 -4.67 -17.21
N ALA A 27 -3.68 -3.89 -17.70
CA ALA A 27 -2.29 -4.34 -17.82
C ALA A 27 -1.63 -4.50 -16.44
N THR A 28 -1.88 -3.56 -15.52
CA THR A 28 -1.42 -3.65 -14.14
C THR A 28 -2.06 -4.83 -13.41
N LEU A 29 -3.37 -5.02 -13.58
CA LEU A 29 -4.11 -6.16 -13.02
C LEU A 29 -3.54 -7.50 -13.53
N GLU A 30 -3.32 -7.64 -14.84
CA GLU A 30 -2.77 -8.85 -15.43
C GLU A 30 -1.35 -9.14 -14.91
N ALA A 31 -0.50 -8.12 -14.83
CA ALA A 31 0.85 -8.28 -14.31
C ALA A 31 0.85 -8.73 -12.84
N TRP A 32 -0.05 -8.17 -12.01
CA TRP A 32 -0.22 -8.58 -10.63
C TRP A 32 -0.73 -10.02 -10.50
N LEU A 33 -1.70 -10.44 -11.32
CA LEU A 33 -2.18 -11.83 -11.34
C LEU A 33 -1.07 -12.81 -11.72
N ARG A 34 -0.25 -12.47 -12.74
CA ARG A 34 0.93 -13.26 -13.10
C ARG A 34 1.93 -13.33 -11.95
N TYR A 35 2.18 -12.19 -11.28
CA TYR A 35 3.08 -12.11 -10.13
C TYR A 35 2.64 -13.05 -9.01
N LEU A 36 1.38 -13.01 -8.60
CA LEU A 36 0.86 -13.90 -7.56
C LEU A 36 1.06 -15.38 -7.87
N GLY A 37 0.96 -15.75 -9.15
CA GLY A 37 1.15 -17.13 -9.62
C GLY A 37 2.61 -17.55 -9.75
N ALA A 38 3.54 -16.60 -9.94
CA ALA A 38 4.95 -16.89 -10.27
C ALA A 38 5.92 -16.61 -9.12
N THR A 39 5.54 -15.77 -8.14
CA THR A 39 6.42 -15.43 -7.02
C THR A 39 6.85 -16.66 -6.22
N ARG A 40 8.11 -16.65 -5.79
CA ARG A 40 8.73 -17.68 -4.95
C ARG A 40 8.93 -17.20 -3.51
N ALA A 41 8.28 -16.11 -3.12
CA ALA A 41 8.34 -15.62 -1.76
C ALA A 41 7.82 -16.65 -0.76
N ASP A 42 8.48 -16.77 0.38
CA ASP A 42 7.97 -17.51 1.55
C ASP A 42 6.87 -16.71 2.25
N ALA A 43 6.90 -15.38 2.12
CA ALA A 43 5.85 -14.47 2.59
C ALA A 43 5.75 -13.23 1.70
N LEU A 44 4.53 -12.76 1.48
CA LEU A 44 4.22 -11.55 0.71
C LEU A 44 3.61 -10.49 1.61
N PHE A 45 4.17 -9.27 1.55
CA PHE A 45 3.68 -8.09 2.26
C PHE A 45 3.19 -7.06 1.25
N ILE A 46 1.93 -6.65 1.38
CA ILE A 46 1.30 -5.60 0.58
C ILE A 46 1.12 -4.39 1.51
N LEU A 47 1.97 -3.37 1.35
CA LEU A 47 2.04 -2.24 2.27
C LEU A 47 1.10 -1.08 1.87
N GLY A 48 -0.17 -1.40 1.65
CA GLY A 48 -1.24 -0.44 1.37
C GLY A 48 -1.46 -0.15 -0.11
N ASP A 49 -2.60 0.46 -0.38
CA ASP A 49 -3.06 0.85 -1.71
C ASP A 49 -3.02 -0.30 -2.73
N LEU A 50 -3.46 -1.48 -2.28
CA LEU A 50 -3.69 -2.63 -3.16
C LEU A 50 -4.77 -2.31 -4.19
N PHE A 51 -5.88 -1.71 -3.73
CA PHE A 51 -6.98 -1.29 -4.58
C PHE A 51 -6.99 0.23 -4.76
N GLU A 52 -7.41 0.69 -5.95
CA GLU A 52 -7.64 2.12 -6.20
C GLU A 52 -8.71 2.69 -5.27
N VAL A 53 -9.67 1.89 -4.89
CA VAL A 53 -10.65 2.19 -3.86
C VAL A 53 -11.25 0.91 -3.29
N TRP A 54 -11.44 0.87 -1.97
CA TRP A 54 -12.20 -0.17 -1.28
C TRP A 54 -13.32 0.47 -0.47
N ILE A 55 -14.55 0.00 -0.69
CA ILE A 55 -15.76 0.63 -0.11
C ILE A 55 -16.45 -0.24 0.93
N GLY A 56 -15.81 -1.34 1.34
CA GLY A 56 -16.31 -2.33 2.30
C GLY A 56 -16.26 -3.74 1.75
N ASP A 57 -16.18 -4.72 2.65
CA ASP A 57 -15.93 -6.12 2.32
C ASP A 57 -17.05 -6.77 1.51
N ASP A 58 -18.29 -6.32 1.70
CA ASP A 58 -19.46 -6.74 0.95
C ASP A 58 -19.42 -6.39 -0.55
N ALA A 59 -18.54 -5.47 -0.95
CA ALA A 59 -18.32 -5.20 -2.37
C ALA A 59 -17.75 -6.41 -3.12
N ALA A 60 -17.03 -7.28 -2.42
CA ALA A 60 -16.47 -8.49 -2.99
C ALA A 60 -17.41 -9.73 -2.85
N ASP A 61 -18.60 -9.59 -2.30
CA ASP A 61 -19.60 -10.64 -2.25
C ASP A 61 -20.37 -10.73 -3.58
N GLU A 62 -20.42 -9.64 -4.34
CA GLU A 62 -20.98 -9.60 -5.68
C GLU A 62 -19.94 -10.06 -6.72
N PRO A 63 -20.36 -10.81 -7.77
CA PRO A 63 -19.48 -11.14 -8.89
C PRO A 63 -18.93 -9.87 -9.56
N GLY A 64 -17.62 -9.80 -9.76
CA GLY A 64 -16.98 -8.65 -10.37
C GLY A 64 -15.52 -8.52 -9.98
N PHE A 65 -14.95 -7.34 -10.26
CA PHE A 65 -13.54 -7.04 -10.10
C PHE A 65 -13.03 -7.32 -8.68
N GLU A 66 -13.74 -6.87 -7.64
CA GLU A 66 -13.35 -7.04 -6.24
C GLU A 66 -13.37 -8.52 -5.83
N ALA A 67 -14.35 -9.28 -6.31
CA ALA A 67 -14.46 -10.73 -6.07
C ALA A 67 -13.33 -11.50 -6.78
N ASP A 68 -13.01 -11.15 -8.02
CA ASP A 68 -11.96 -11.80 -8.81
C ASP A 68 -10.58 -11.59 -8.19
N CYS A 69 -10.27 -10.35 -7.76
CA CYS A 69 -9.04 -10.02 -7.04
C CYS A 69 -8.97 -10.77 -5.70
N SER A 70 -10.08 -10.83 -4.96
CA SER A 70 -10.15 -11.57 -3.69
C SER A 70 -9.89 -13.05 -3.88
N ALA A 71 -10.45 -13.66 -4.94
CA ALA A 71 -10.19 -15.06 -5.28
C ALA A 71 -8.72 -15.32 -5.66
N ALA A 72 -8.06 -14.37 -6.31
CA ALA A 72 -6.63 -14.47 -6.63
C ALA A 72 -5.78 -14.45 -5.35
N LEU A 73 -6.07 -13.53 -4.42
CA LEU A 73 -5.39 -13.48 -3.12
C LEU A 73 -5.65 -14.71 -2.26
N GLN A 74 -6.89 -15.23 -2.27
CA GLN A 74 -7.19 -16.48 -1.58
C GLN A 74 -6.34 -17.64 -2.09
N ARG A 75 -6.13 -17.73 -3.41
CA ARG A 75 -5.25 -18.77 -3.99
C ARG A 75 -3.79 -18.57 -3.55
N ALA A 76 -3.31 -17.32 -3.53
CA ALA A 76 -1.95 -16.99 -3.07
C ALA A 76 -1.77 -17.29 -1.58
N ALA A 77 -2.74 -16.93 -0.73
CA ALA A 77 -2.71 -17.14 0.72
C ALA A 77 -2.74 -18.63 1.13
N ARG A 78 -3.25 -19.52 0.26
CA ARG A 78 -3.15 -20.98 0.47
C ARG A 78 -1.74 -21.52 0.24
N GLN A 79 -0.89 -20.80 -0.47
CA GLN A 79 0.46 -21.23 -0.83
C GLN A 79 1.52 -20.65 0.12
N ARG A 80 1.29 -19.43 0.62
CA ARG A 80 2.19 -18.68 1.49
C ARG A 80 1.43 -17.67 2.35
N PRO A 81 1.94 -17.25 3.49
CA PRO A 81 1.41 -16.11 4.22
C PRO A 81 1.39 -14.85 3.33
N VAL A 82 0.22 -14.21 3.25
CA VAL A 82 0.03 -12.93 2.60
C VAL A 82 -0.46 -11.94 3.64
N PHE A 83 0.24 -10.84 3.76
CA PHE A 83 -0.07 -9.77 4.70
C PHE A 83 -0.51 -8.53 3.93
N VAL A 84 -1.51 -7.83 4.45
CA VAL A 84 -1.98 -6.56 3.89
C VAL A 84 -1.99 -5.49 4.98
N MET A 85 -1.48 -4.33 4.66
CA MET A 85 -1.59 -3.12 5.45
C MET A 85 -2.57 -2.17 4.77
N HIS A 86 -3.32 -1.40 5.52
CA HIS A 86 -4.19 -0.37 4.95
C HIS A 86 -3.38 0.77 4.34
N GLY A 87 -3.68 1.12 3.10
CA GLY A 87 -3.29 2.39 2.50
C GLY A 87 -4.37 3.47 2.68
N ASN A 88 -4.22 4.56 1.96
CA ASN A 88 -5.19 5.65 1.98
C ASN A 88 -6.38 5.41 1.02
N ARG A 89 -6.29 4.41 0.15
CA ARG A 89 -7.33 4.05 -0.82
C ARG A 89 -8.19 2.88 -0.37
N ASP A 90 -7.65 2.01 0.46
CA ASP A 90 -8.24 0.73 0.82
C ASP A 90 -8.37 0.50 2.34
N PHE A 91 -8.41 1.57 3.12
CA PHE A 91 -8.49 1.54 4.59
C PHE A 91 -9.78 0.91 5.15
N LEU A 92 -10.75 0.62 4.31
CA LEU A 92 -11.99 -0.07 4.66
C LEU A 92 -11.91 -1.60 4.44
N ILE A 93 -10.74 -2.14 4.09
CA ILE A 93 -10.52 -3.59 4.13
C ILE A 93 -10.73 -4.06 5.58
N GLY A 94 -11.73 -4.90 5.77
CA GLY A 94 -12.18 -5.34 7.07
C GLY A 94 -11.86 -6.81 7.37
N PRO A 95 -12.26 -7.28 8.56
CA PRO A 95 -11.98 -8.64 9.01
C PRO A 95 -12.69 -9.70 8.17
N HIS A 96 -13.88 -9.42 7.66
CA HIS A 96 -14.64 -10.38 6.85
C HIS A 96 -13.90 -10.72 5.55
N TRP A 97 -13.35 -9.72 4.86
CA TRP A 97 -12.54 -9.96 3.68
C TRP A 97 -11.25 -10.74 4.01
N CYS A 98 -10.59 -10.40 5.12
CA CYS A 98 -9.39 -11.11 5.56
C CYS A 98 -9.69 -12.59 5.87
N GLU A 99 -10.75 -12.89 6.58
CA GLU A 99 -11.18 -14.27 6.88
C GLU A 99 -11.47 -15.07 5.60
N ARG A 100 -12.16 -14.45 4.65
CA ARG A 100 -12.54 -15.10 3.40
C ARG A 100 -11.35 -15.36 2.49
N THR A 101 -10.40 -14.43 2.42
CA THR A 101 -9.22 -14.56 1.56
C THR A 101 -8.08 -15.33 2.22
N GLY A 102 -8.06 -15.43 3.55
CA GLY A 102 -6.92 -15.95 4.32
C GLY A 102 -5.73 -15.00 4.42
N VAL A 103 -5.90 -13.74 3.96
CA VAL A 103 -4.91 -12.69 4.09
C VAL A 103 -4.89 -12.16 5.51
N GLN A 104 -3.72 -11.87 6.05
CA GLN A 104 -3.55 -11.35 7.41
C GLN A 104 -3.37 -9.83 7.38
N ARG A 105 -4.21 -9.12 8.13
CA ARG A 105 -4.09 -7.66 8.22
C ARG A 105 -3.01 -7.26 9.21
N LEU A 106 -2.17 -6.30 8.80
CA LEU A 106 -1.16 -5.65 9.64
C LEU A 106 -1.65 -4.30 10.15
N ASP A 107 -1.22 -3.95 11.36
CA ASP A 107 -1.31 -2.57 11.83
C ASP A 107 -0.31 -1.68 11.08
N ASP A 108 -0.59 -0.38 11.01
CA ASP A 108 0.33 0.62 10.50
C ASP A 108 0.72 1.60 11.63
N PRO A 109 2.00 1.61 12.06
CA PRO A 109 3.13 0.77 11.61
C PRO A 109 3.22 -0.59 12.32
N THR A 110 3.91 -1.54 11.67
CA THR A 110 4.28 -2.85 12.22
C THR A 110 5.80 -3.05 12.14
N THR A 111 6.40 -3.70 13.15
CA THR A 111 7.79 -4.17 13.05
C THR A 111 7.84 -5.60 12.56
N LEU A 112 8.82 -5.90 11.70
CA LEU A 112 9.17 -7.24 11.26
C LEU A 112 10.56 -7.61 11.73
N ASP A 113 10.68 -8.66 12.53
CA ASP A 113 11.97 -9.24 12.90
C ASP A 113 12.30 -10.37 11.92
N ALA A 114 13.27 -10.18 11.04
CA ALA A 114 13.68 -11.13 10.01
C ALA A 114 15.17 -11.02 9.73
N PHE A 115 15.81 -12.15 9.44
CA PHE A 115 17.24 -12.26 9.11
C PHE A 115 18.18 -11.58 10.13
N GLY A 116 17.82 -11.67 11.42
CA GLY A 116 18.61 -11.09 12.51
C GLY A 116 18.52 -9.57 12.65
N GLN A 117 17.62 -8.93 11.92
CA GLN A 117 17.40 -7.49 11.93
C GLN A 117 15.93 -7.16 12.15
N ARG A 118 15.67 -5.94 12.62
CA ARG A 118 14.34 -5.36 12.78
C ARG A 118 14.08 -4.33 11.69
N TRP A 119 12.94 -4.51 11.01
CA TRP A 119 12.45 -3.65 9.95
C TRP A 119 11.17 -2.96 10.41
N LEU A 120 11.00 -1.69 10.07
CA LEU A 120 9.75 -0.98 10.31
C LEU A 120 8.96 -0.92 9.00
N LEU A 121 7.72 -1.37 9.03
CA LEU A 121 6.82 -1.39 7.88
C LEU A 121 5.70 -0.37 8.10
N SER A 122 5.41 0.42 7.08
CA SER A 122 4.30 1.38 7.08
C SER A 122 3.78 1.55 5.65
N HIS A 123 2.54 2.00 5.48
CA HIS A 123 2.13 2.54 4.19
C HIS A 123 2.85 3.87 3.93
N GLY A 124 2.99 4.72 4.93
CA GLY A 124 3.74 5.98 4.85
C GLY A 124 2.87 7.24 4.90
N ASP A 125 1.59 7.14 4.60
CA ASP A 125 0.66 8.27 4.56
C ASP A 125 0.54 9.04 5.89
N ALA A 126 0.70 8.35 7.01
CA ALA A 126 0.69 8.95 8.34
C ALA A 126 1.89 9.86 8.62
N LEU A 127 2.96 9.73 7.85
CA LEU A 127 4.20 10.50 7.99
C LEU A 127 4.29 11.70 7.03
N CYS A 128 3.33 11.90 6.13
CA CYS A 128 3.25 13.06 5.24
C CYS A 128 2.62 14.24 5.98
N LEU A 129 3.33 14.80 6.95
CA LEU A 129 2.79 15.76 7.93
C LEU A 129 2.48 17.13 7.33
N GLU A 130 3.13 17.52 6.23
CA GLU A 130 2.89 18.80 5.57
C GLU A 130 1.55 18.86 4.83
N ASP A 131 0.93 17.71 4.48
CA ASP A 131 -0.42 17.67 3.89
C ASP A 131 -1.48 17.70 5.01
N HIS A 132 -1.65 18.87 5.60
CA HIS A 132 -2.58 19.07 6.72
C HIS A 132 -4.02 18.69 6.39
N ASP A 133 -4.46 18.98 5.17
CA ASP A 133 -5.81 18.66 4.71
C ASP A 133 -6.01 17.14 4.64
N TYR A 134 -5.03 16.45 4.08
CA TYR A 134 -5.04 14.99 4.05
C TYR A 134 -5.01 14.39 5.46
N GLN A 135 -4.15 14.90 6.37
CA GLN A 135 -4.08 14.38 7.74
C GLN A 135 -5.39 14.57 8.51
N ALA A 136 -6.07 15.70 8.31
CA ALA A 136 -7.40 15.95 8.88
C ALA A 136 -8.43 14.96 8.30
N PHE A 137 -8.47 14.78 6.99
CA PHE A 137 -9.31 13.80 6.30
C PHE A 137 -9.02 12.37 6.79
N ARG A 138 -7.74 11.97 6.85
CA ARG A 138 -7.31 10.66 7.35
C ARG A 138 -7.83 10.37 8.75
N THR A 139 -7.70 11.35 9.65
CA THR A 139 -8.19 11.25 11.03
C THR A 139 -9.70 11.04 11.07
N GLN A 140 -10.44 11.76 10.24
CA GLN A 140 -11.89 11.64 10.14
C GLN A 140 -12.33 10.27 9.64
N VAL A 141 -11.82 9.83 8.48
CA VAL A 141 -12.30 8.61 7.80
C VAL A 141 -11.82 7.32 8.46
N ARG A 142 -10.77 7.39 9.27
CA ARG A 142 -10.30 6.26 10.07
C ARG A 142 -10.96 6.15 11.44
N SER A 143 -11.84 7.09 11.79
CA SER A 143 -12.61 6.97 13.03
C SER A 143 -13.69 5.89 12.93
N ASP A 144 -13.89 5.14 14.01
CA ASP A 144 -14.91 4.08 14.08
C ASP A 144 -16.33 4.63 13.77
N ALA A 145 -16.62 5.86 14.19
CA ALA A 145 -17.91 6.48 13.93
C ALA A 145 -18.14 6.68 12.43
N TRP A 146 -17.17 7.30 11.74
CA TRP A 146 -17.29 7.54 10.30
C TRP A 146 -17.37 6.22 9.52
N GLN A 147 -16.55 5.23 9.87
CA GLN A 147 -16.56 3.93 9.19
C GLN A 147 -17.88 3.19 9.36
N ARG A 148 -18.45 3.18 10.58
CA ARG A 148 -19.77 2.58 10.80
C ARG A 148 -20.85 3.27 9.98
N ASP A 149 -20.88 4.60 9.99
CA ASP A 149 -21.88 5.39 9.26
C ASP A 149 -21.75 5.21 7.74
N PHE A 150 -20.51 5.14 7.23
CA PHE A 150 -20.25 4.91 5.82
C PHE A 150 -20.65 3.50 5.40
N LEU A 151 -20.21 2.47 6.14
CA LEU A 151 -20.48 1.07 5.82
C LEU A 151 -21.95 0.68 6.00
N ALA A 152 -22.74 1.42 6.78
CA ALA A 152 -24.18 1.22 6.89
C ALA A 152 -24.95 1.65 5.63
N ARG A 153 -24.33 2.39 4.71
CA ARG A 153 -24.96 2.84 3.46
C ARG A 153 -25.02 1.73 2.43
N PRO A 154 -26.00 1.73 1.52
CA PRO A 154 -26.01 0.82 0.37
C PRO A 154 -24.75 0.96 -0.48
N LEU A 155 -24.28 -0.15 -1.07
CA LEU A 155 -23.07 -0.17 -1.91
C LEU A 155 -23.09 0.87 -3.03
N ILE A 156 -24.24 1.11 -3.66
CA ILE A 156 -24.40 2.10 -4.72
C ILE A 156 -24.07 3.53 -4.26
N GLU A 157 -24.50 3.87 -3.04
CA GLU A 157 -24.20 5.18 -2.42
C GLU A 157 -22.72 5.29 -2.06
N ARG A 158 -22.15 4.24 -1.47
CA ARG A 158 -20.71 4.20 -1.13
C ARG A 158 -19.84 4.35 -2.38
N ARG A 159 -20.20 3.69 -3.49
CA ARG A 159 -19.52 3.85 -4.78
C ARG A 159 -19.60 5.29 -5.30
N ALA A 160 -20.74 5.94 -5.16
CA ALA A 160 -20.92 7.34 -5.59
C ALA A 160 -20.08 8.31 -4.73
N ILE A 161 -20.10 8.14 -3.40
CA ILE A 161 -19.29 8.94 -2.46
C ILE A 161 -17.79 8.76 -2.74
N ALA A 162 -17.34 7.54 -2.89
CA ALA A 162 -15.92 7.23 -3.16
C ALA A 162 -15.43 7.86 -4.47
N ARG A 163 -16.25 7.82 -5.54
CA ARG A 163 -15.96 8.53 -6.80
C ARG A 163 -15.84 10.03 -6.58
N GLY A 164 -16.79 10.66 -5.88
CA GLY A 164 -16.74 12.08 -5.58
C GLY A 164 -15.50 12.50 -4.78
N MET A 165 -15.09 11.70 -3.80
CA MET A 165 -13.87 11.93 -3.02
C MET A 165 -12.60 11.82 -3.90
N ARG A 166 -12.56 10.84 -4.81
CA ARG A 166 -11.48 10.69 -5.77
C ARG A 166 -11.39 11.89 -6.71
N ASP A 167 -12.49 12.28 -7.34
CA ASP A 167 -12.54 13.41 -8.25
C ASP A 167 -12.08 14.71 -7.59
N ALA A 168 -12.49 14.94 -6.34
CA ALA A 168 -12.06 16.07 -5.53
C ALA A 168 -10.55 16.03 -5.21
N SER A 169 -10.00 14.84 -4.92
CA SER A 169 -8.57 14.65 -4.68
C SER A 169 -7.75 14.93 -5.93
N GLU A 170 -8.16 14.40 -7.09
CA GLU A 170 -7.48 14.63 -8.36
C GLU A 170 -7.57 16.09 -8.82
N ALA A 171 -8.71 16.75 -8.61
CA ALA A 171 -8.85 18.17 -8.89
C ALA A 171 -7.89 19.03 -8.06
N ARG A 172 -7.73 18.73 -6.77
CA ARG A 172 -6.75 19.41 -5.89
C ARG A 172 -5.31 19.19 -6.37
N LYS A 173 -4.94 17.97 -6.75
CA LYS A 173 -3.61 17.65 -7.30
C LYS A 173 -3.31 18.49 -8.53
N ARG A 174 -4.25 18.56 -9.48
CA ARG A 174 -4.09 19.36 -10.70
C ARG A 174 -3.92 20.86 -10.41
N SER A 175 -4.72 21.40 -9.48
CA SER A 175 -4.63 22.80 -9.08
C SER A 175 -3.29 23.13 -8.42
N SER A 176 -2.79 22.24 -7.54
CA SER A 176 -1.50 22.41 -6.88
C SER A 176 -0.33 22.34 -7.87
N ALA A 177 -0.34 21.36 -8.79
CA ALA A 177 0.68 21.23 -9.82
C ALA A 177 0.74 22.48 -10.75
N GLN A 178 -0.42 23.07 -11.08
CA GLN A 178 -0.49 24.31 -11.86
C GLN A 178 0.05 25.53 -11.11
N ALA A 179 -0.13 25.59 -9.78
CA ALA A 179 0.28 26.75 -8.97
C ALA A 179 1.76 26.76 -8.66
N THR A 180 2.40 25.61 -8.53
CA THR A 180 3.78 25.46 -8.01
C THR A 180 4.78 24.91 -9.04
N GLY A 181 4.29 24.38 -10.17
CA GLY A 181 5.12 23.72 -11.19
C GLY A 181 5.67 22.36 -10.77
N ASP A 182 5.41 21.95 -9.52
CA ASP A 182 5.75 20.63 -8.99
C ASP A 182 4.47 20.05 -8.34
N PRO A 183 4.05 18.82 -8.66
CA PRO A 183 2.97 18.20 -7.92
C PRO A 183 3.44 18.01 -6.47
N LEU A 184 3.07 18.95 -5.61
CA LEU A 184 3.34 18.91 -4.16
C LEU A 184 2.59 17.72 -3.53
N TRP A 185 3.19 16.55 -3.68
CA TRP A 185 2.95 15.48 -2.74
C TRP A 185 3.87 15.75 -1.55
N ALA A 186 3.27 15.97 -0.39
CA ALA A 186 4.06 15.97 0.82
C ALA A 186 4.82 14.66 0.90
N ASP A 187 6.14 14.74 0.99
CA ASP A 187 6.97 13.56 1.23
C ASP A 187 6.88 13.17 2.71
N VAL A 188 7.35 12.00 3.03
CA VAL A 188 7.48 11.54 4.42
C VAL A 188 8.39 12.51 5.19
N ASP A 189 7.89 13.03 6.32
CA ASP A 189 8.67 13.86 7.22
C ASP A 189 9.85 13.07 7.81
N ALA A 190 11.07 13.55 7.54
CA ALA A 190 12.28 12.84 7.93
C ALA A 190 12.44 12.74 9.46
N ALA A 191 12.05 13.77 10.21
CA ALA A 191 12.17 13.78 11.67
C ALA A 191 11.16 12.80 12.30
N ALA A 192 9.94 12.76 11.78
CA ALA A 192 8.92 11.79 12.21
C ALA A 192 9.34 10.36 11.89
N ALA A 193 9.91 10.11 10.71
CA ALA A 193 10.44 8.79 10.34
C ALA A 193 11.57 8.35 11.29
N VAL A 194 12.50 9.23 11.63
CA VAL A 194 13.56 8.96 12.63
C VAL A 194 12.96 8.63 14.00
N GLN A 195 11.94 9.37 14.44
CA GLN A 195 11.27 9.08 15.72
C GLN A 195 10.60 7.71 15.71
N TRP A 196 9.94 7.34 14.61
CA TRP A 196 9.31 6.02 14.48
C TRP A 196 10.34 4.90 14.50
N LEU A 197 11.42 5.04 13.73
CA LEU A 197 12.54 4.08 13.72
C LEU A 197 13.16 3.90 15.10
N THR A 198 13.43 5.01 15.79
CA THR A 198 13.99 4.99 17.15
C THR A 198 13.08 4.26 18.13
N ARG A 199 11.77 4.55 18.10
CA ARG A 199 10.78 3.87 18.96
C ARG A 199 10.64 2.40 18.66
N ALA A 200 10.77 2.03 17.38
CA ALA A 200 10.70 0.66 16.91
C ALA A 200 11.98 -0.15 17.24
N GLY A 201 13.11 0.52 17.48
CA GLY A 201 14.42 -0.11 17.54
C GLY A 201 14.84 -0.69 16.17
N ALA A 202 14.39 -0.06 15.08
CA ALA A 202 14.70 -0.44 13.71
C ALA A 202 15.62 0.59 13.05
N SER A 203 16.43 0.15 12.09
CA SER A 203 17.30 1.04 11.30
C SER A 203 16.71 1.38 9.94
N THR A 204 15.75 0.62 9.46
CA THR A 204 15.18 0.77 8.12
C THR A 204 13.66 0.81 8.18
N LEU A 205 13.07 1.85 7.59
CA LEU A 205 11.64 1.98 7.30
C LEU A 205 11.40 1.58 5.85
N ILE A 206 10.49 0.63 5.62
CA ILE A 206 9.99 0.24 4.29
C ILE A 206 8.56 0.79 4.17
N HIS A 207 8.30 1.60 3.13
CA HIS A 207 6.99 2.21 2.95
C HIS A 207 6.64 2.45 1.47
N GLY A 208 5.37 2.71 1.19
CA GLY A 208 4.81 3.09 -0.11
C GLY A 208 4.40 4.56 -0.18
N HIS A 209 3.18 4.79 -0.67
CA HIS A 209 2.42 6.04 -0.69
C HIS A 209 2.96 7.16 -1.57
N THR A 210 4.26 7.46 -1.52
CA THR A 210 4.81 8.65 -2.20
C THR A 210 5.11 8.43 -3.68
N HIS A 211 5.03 7.19 -4.19
CA HIS A 211 5.30 6.80 -5.57
C HIS A 211 6.67 7.30 -6.10
N ARG A 212 7.66 7.43 -5.19
CA ARG A 212 9.02 7.88 -5.51
C ARG A 212 10.02 6.81 -5.08
N PRO A 213 10.08 5.66 -5.79
CA PRO A 213 10.89 4.52 -5.39
C PRO A 213 12.36 4.90 -5.27
N ARG A 214 12.84 4.94 -4.04
CA ARG A 214 14.19 5.37 -3.71
C ARG A 214 14.57 4.92 -2.30
N GLN A 215 15.87 4.85 -2.05
CA GLN A 215 16.46 4.79 -0.72
C GLN A 215 16.89 6.18 -0.28
N HIS A 216 16.52 6.58 0.92
CA HIS A 216 16.89 7.84 1.54
C HIS A 216 17.69 7.59 2.81
N ASP A 217 18.86 8.20 2.91
CA ASP A 217 19.64 8.23 4.14
C ASP A 217 19.01 9.27 5.11
N LEU A 218 18.70 8.82 6.32
CA LEU A 218 18.17 9.66 7.40
C LEU A 218 19.25 10.00 8.43
N GLN A 219 20.52 9.74 8.09
CA GLN A 219 21.70 9.89 8.94
C GLN A 219 21.77 8.88 10.11
N ASN A 220 22.92 8.83 10.77
CA ASN A 220 23.16 7.97 11.95
C ASN A 220 22.82 6.47 11.72
N GLY A 221 22.96 5.96 10.49
CA GLY A 221 22.64 4.59 10.13
C GLY A 221 21.15 4.29 9.99
N LEU A 222 20.28 5.30 10.04
CA LEU A 222 18.85 5.19 9.78
C LEU A 222 18.55 5.47 8.31
N GLN A 223 17.59 4.77 7.75
CA GLN A 223 17.20 4.95 6.35
C GLN A 223 15.71 4.64 6.12
N ARG A 224 15.18 5.13 5.02
CA ARG A 224 13.88 4.72 4.50
C ARG A 224 13.96 4.26 3.06
N LEU A 225 13.23 3.20 2.73
CA LEU A 225 13.04 2.70 1.37
C LEU A 225 11.60 2.90 0.96
N VAL A 226 11.42 3.60 -0.15
CA VAL A 226 10.10 3.79 -0.78
C VAL A 226 9.88 2.67 -1.79
N LEU A 227 8.79 1.94 -1.66
CA LEU A 227 8.38 0.92 -2.63
C LEU A 227 7.96 1.56 -3.97
N SER A 228 8.03 0.80 -5.04
CA SER A 228 7.49 1.21 -6.33
C SER A 228 5.97 1.08 -6.33
N ASP A 229 5.30 2.07 -6.88
CA ASP A 229 3.95 1.89 -7.39
C ASP A 229 3.99 1.02 -8.65
N TRP A 230 2.86 0.36 -8.95
CA TRP A 230 2.71 -0.44 -10.16
C TRP A 230 1.86 0.32 -11.16
N HIS A 231 2.44 0.60 -12.31
CA HIS A 231 1.79 1.32 -13.40
C HIS A 231 2.27 0.76 -14.74
N LEU A 232 1.44 -0.04 -15.39
CA LEU A 232 1.76 -0.71 -16.65
C LEU A 232 0.79 -0.37 -17.78
N ASP A 233 -0.29 0.31 -17.45
CA ASP A 233 -1.21 0.87 -18.43
C ASP A 233 -0.66 2.20 -18.99
N GLU A 234 -1.25 2.68 -20.09
CA GLU A 234 -0.83 3.96 -20.69
C GLU A 234 -0.90 5.10 -19.66
N ALA A 235 0.15 5.92 -19.63
CA ALA A 235 0.21 7.07 -18.74
C ALA A 235 -1.01 7.98 -18.94
N PRO A 236 -1.62 8.49 -17.87
CA PRO A 236 -2.69 9.46 -17.98
C PRO A 236 -2.27 10.66 -18.83
N GLN A 237 -3.18 11.19 -19.66
CA GLN A 237 -2.90 12.40 -20.43
C GLN A 237 -2.36 13.50 -19.52
N GLY A 238 -1.13 13.95 -19.76
CA GLY A 238 -0.46 14.98 -18.98
C GLY A 238 0.73 14.51 -18.12
N ALA A 239 1.04 13.20 -18.09
CA ALA A 239 2.24 12.65 -17.49
C ALA A 239 2.99 11.74 -18.47
N PRO A 240 3.46 12.25 -19.62
CA PRO A 240 4.02 11.45 -20.72
C PRO A 240 5.34 10.73 -20.34
N ASP A 241 5.99 11.11 -19.25
CA ASP A 241 7.31 10.58 -18.84
C ASP A 241 7.24 9.47 -17.78
N ALA A 242 6.05 9.06 -17.37
CA ALA A 242 5.93 7.92 -16.45
C ALA A 242 6.11 6.61 -17.23
N ALA A 243 7.35 6.13 -17.32
CA ALA A 243 7.62 4.82 -17.90
C ALA A 243 6.84 3.74 -17.13
N PRO A 244 6.24 2.76 -17.84
CA PRO A 244 5.60 1.63 -17.18
C PRO A 244 6.55 0.97 -16.20
N ARG A 245 6.09 0.75 -14.96
CA ARG A 245 6.92 0.15 -13.92
C ARG A 245 6.14 -0.77 -13.01
N ALA A 246 6.81 -1.83 -12.61
CA ALA A 246 6.44 -2.70 -11.52
C ALA A 246 7.71 -3.25 -10.92
N GLU A 247 7.89 -3.11 -9.62
CA GLU A 247 9.05 -3.63 -8.90
C GLU A 247 8.61 -4.31 -7.62
N VAL A 248 9.35 -5.34 -7.26
CA VAL A 248 9.23 -6.04 -5.99
C VAL A 248 10.47 -5.72 -5.16
N LEU A 249 10.30 -5.31 -3.92
CA LEU A 249 11.40 -5.23 -2.96
C LEU A 249 11.53 -6.60 -2.30
N VAL A 250 12.72 -7.17 -2.37
CA VAL A 250 13.04 -8.48 -1.82
C VAL A 250 13.94 -8.33 -0.60
N LEU A 251 13.62 -9.07 0.45
CA LEU A 251 14.45 -9.23 1.63
C LEU A 251 14.82 -10.69 1.79
N ASP A 252 16.12 -10.97 1.82
CA ASP A 252 16.70 -12.28 2.04
C ASP A 252 17.96 -12.21 2.91
N ALA A 253 18.74 -13.26 2.97
CA ALA A 253 19.98 -13.32 3.75
C ALA A 253 21.05 -12.33 3.26
N GLN A 254 21.00 -11.85 2.02
CA GLN A 254 21.89 -10.85 1.46
C GLN A 254 21.43 -9.41 1.77
N GLY A 255 20.20 -9.24 2.26
CA GLY A 255 19.60 -7.95 2.58
C GLY A 255 18.49 -7.54 1.61
N LEU A 256 18.24 -6.24 1.52
CA LEU A 256 17.21 -5.66 0.66
C LEU A 256 17.72 -5.38 -0.74
N HIS A 257 16.98 -5.82 -1.74
CA HIS A 257 17.24 -5.50 -3.16
C HIS A 257 15.94 -5.40 -3.96
N ARG A 258 15.98 -4.72 -5.10
CA ARG A 258 14.83 -4.51 -5.98
C ARG A 258 14.91 -5.45 -7.19
N GLU A 259 13.79 -6.04 -7.54
CA GLU A 259 13.64 -6.85 -8.74
C GLU A 259 12.53 -6.23 -9.61
N PRO A 260 12.84 -5.85 -10.88
CA PRO A 260 11.80 -5.40 -11.80
C PRO A 260 10.89 -6.58 -12.15
N TRP A 261 9.59 -6.34 -12.14
CA TRP A 261 8.59 -7.30 -12.57
C TRP A 261 8.11 -6.95 -13.99
N ARG A 262 8.14 -7.91 -14.91
CA ARG A 262 7.80 -7.73 -16.33
C ARG A 262 6.76 -8.72 -16.82
#